data_243592922caa203996fe34013e5dfcbd
#
_entry.id   243592922caa203996fe34013e5dfcbd
#
_cell.length_a   1.000
_cell.length_b   1.000
_cell.length_c   1.000
_cell.angle_alpha   90.00
_cell.angle_beta   90.00
_cell.angle_gamma   90.00
#
_symmetry.space_group_name_H-M   'P 1'
#
loop_
_entity.id
_entity.type
_entity.pdbx_description
1 polymer ?
#
loop_
_entity_poly.entity_id
_entity_poly.type
_entity_poly.pdbx_seq_one_letter_code
_entity_poly.pdbx_strand_id
1 'polypeptide(L)'
;MGNIARGGQTSGLPRYLEGARYFAQWAGMPYPVYGGYEGKNDMNDDINVRSRTVNYLAGKSLFNPTEEGLGIPFEMSMALHSDAGFSKEDEIIGTLGIYTTNFNNGRLHAGTDHHASRDLSDILLTQLQRDIRSTFNVDWTRRSLWNRNYSETRLPAVPSTIVELLSHQNFADMRLGHDPNFKFTVGRALYKAILQYICSQHGRDYVVQPLPVSHFAIRFGQKKNTLELSWQGEEDPLEPTAKPREYIVYTPVSYTHLR
;
A
#
# COMPACT_ATOMS: atom_id res chain seq x y z
N MET A 1 -15.88 4.72 -9.09
CA MET A 1 -16.98 5.15 -10.01
C MET A 1 -16.69 4.70 -11.42
N GLY A 2 -17.63 3.99 -12.06
CA GLY A 2 -17.53 3.69 -13.49
C GLY A 2 -17.59 4.99 -14.30
N ASN A 3 -16.80 5.05 -15.37
CA ASN A 3 -16.88 6.20 -16.28
C ASN A 3 -18.15 6.07 -17.13
N ILE A 4 -19.17 6.92 -16.85
CA ILE A 4 -20.46 6.91 -17.56
C ILE A 4 -20.28 7.03 -19.08
N ALA A 5 -19.31 7.82 -19.55
CA ALA A 5 -18.98 7.96 -20.96
C ALA A 5 -18.48 6.66 -21.61
N ARG A 6 -18.10 5.65 -20.82
CA ARG A 6 -17.67 4.31 -21.25
C ARG A 6 -18.63 3.20 -20.84
N GLY A 7 -19.88 3.53 -20.51
CA GLY A 7 -20.90 2.56 -20.12
C GLY A 7 -20.84 2.09 -18.67
N GLY A 8 -20.03 2.74 -17.82
CA GLY A 8 -19.98 2.45 -16.39
C GLY A 8 -21.25 2.90 -15.66
N GLN A 9 -21.65 2.15 -14.64
CA GLN A 9 -22.76 2.53 -13.76
C GLN A 9 -22.27 3.44 -12.63
N THR A 10 -23.14 4.32 -12.15
CA THR A 10 -22.89 5.09 -10.93
C THR A 10 -23.36 4.33 -9.69
N SER A 11 -22.75 4.61 -8.54
CA SER A 11 -23.22 4.10 -7.24
C SER A 11 -24.60 4.62 -6.84
N GLY A 12 -25.06 5.70 -7.47
CA GLY A 12 -26.25 6.45 -7.05
C GLY A 12 -26.00 7.37 -5.85
N LEU A 13 -24.80 7.35 -5.27
CA LEU A 13 -24.44 8.24 -4.16
C LEU A 13 -23.92 9.58 -4.67
N PRO A 14 -24.13 10.68 -3.91
CA PRO A 14 -23.56 11.96 -4.26
C PRO A 14 -22.03 11.96 -4.13
N ARG A 15 -21.36 12.72 -4.98
CA ARG A 15 -19.88 12.74 -5.04
C ARG A 15 -19.19 13.07 -3.73
N TYR A 16 -19.78 13.91 -2.90
CA TYR A 16 -19.20 14.26 -1.59
C TYR A 16 -19.13 13.10 -0.60
N LEU A 17 -19.78 11.97 -0.88
CA LEU A 17 -19.64 10.74 -0.10
C LEU A 17 -18.57 9.77 -0.65
N GLU A 18 -18.05 10.03 -1.85
CA GLU A 18 -17.18 9.10 -2.56
C GLU A 18 -15.84 9.70 -3.01
N GLY A 19 -15.80 11.01 -3.20
CA GLY A 19 -14.62 11.68 -3.74
C GLY A 19 -13.54 11.94 -2.69
N ALA A 20 -12.28 11.61 -3.00
CA ALA A 20 -11.14 11.84 -2.12
C ALA A 20 -10.94 13.32 -1.76
N ARG A 21 -11.26 14.25 -2.68
CA ARG A 21 -11.17 15.69 -2.41
C ARG A 21 -12.07 16.12 -1.26
N TYR A 22 -13.26 15.54 -1.12
CA TYR A 22 -14.21 15.88 -0.06
C TYR A 22 -13.76 15.32 1.29
N PHE A 23 -13.14 14.14 1.30
CA PHE A 23 -12.51 13.60 2.51
C PHE A 23 -11.33 14.47 2.98
N ALA A 24 -10.50 14.96 2.06
CA ALA A 24 -9.43 15.90 2.38
C ALA A 24 -9.99 17.22 2.96
N GLN A 25 -11.07 17.73 2.40
CA GLN A 25 -11.78 18.89 2.92
C GLN A 25 -12.31 18.65 4.34
N TRP A 26 -12.94 17.51 4.60
CA TRP A 26 -13.44 17.14 5.94
C TRP A 26 -12.31 16.93 6.96
N ALA A 27 -11.17 16.42 6.50
CA ALA A 27 -9.99 16.29 7.33
C ALA A 27 -9.33 17.64 7.69
N GLY A 28 -9.87 18.76 7.20
CA GLY A 28 -9.35 20.09 7.48
C GLY A 28 -8.09 20.47 6.70
N MET A 29 -7.81 19.78 5.60
CA MET A 29 -6.68 20.14 4.74
C MET A 29 -6.89 21.51 4.08
N PRO A 30 -5.83 22.27 3.79
CA PRO A 30 -5.94 23.57 3.16
C PRO A 30 -6.47 23.46 1.72
N TYR A 31 -7.19 24.48 1.27
CA TYR A 31 -7.84 24.53 -0.03
C TYR A 31 -6.94 24.13 -1.22
N PRO A 32 -5.66 24.58 -1.31
CA PRO A 32 -4.78 24.19 -2.42
C PRO A 32 -4.56 22.68 -2.55
N VAL A 33 -4.74 21.91 -1.47
CA VAL A 33 -4.61 20.45 -1.50
C VAL A 33 -5.78 19.80 -2.25
N TYR A 34 -7.01 20.22 -1.96
CA TYR A 34 -8.21 19.58 -2.53
C TYR A 34 -8.92 20.41 -3.63
N GLY A 35 -8.52 21.66 -3.86
CA GLY A 35 -9.11 22.57 -4.82
C GLY A 35 -8.12 23.13 -5.84
N GLY A 36 -7.15 22.34 -6.29
CA GLY A 36 -6.06 22.79 -7.15
C GLY A 36 -6.45 23.22 -8.55
N TYR A 37 -7.66 22.89 -8.99
CA TYR A 37 -8.31 23.42 -10.20
C TYR A 37 -9.40 24.43 -9.85
N GLU A 38 -9.34 25.01 -8.65
CA GLU A 38 -10.27 26.04 -8.16
C GLU A 38 -11.75 25.61 -8.21
N GLY A 39 -12.04 24.31 -8.11
CA GLY A 39 -13.39 23.77 -8.26
C GLY A 39 -13.93 23.77 -9.68
N LYS A 40 -13.17 24.25 -10.67
CA LYS A 40 -13.57 24.28 -12.09
C LYS A 40 -13.60 22.90 -12.73
N ASN A 41 -12.85 21.95 -12.16
CA ASN A 41 -12.80 20.57 -12.62
C ASN A 41 -12.74 19.61 -11.43
N ASP A 42 -13.93 19.24 -10.94
CA ASP A 42 -14.10 18.39 -9.78
C ASP A 42 -13.39 17.03 -9.90
N MET A 43 -13.40 16.44 -11.11
CA MET A 43 -12.74 15.17 -11.37
C MET A 43 -11.20 15.28 -11.26
N ASN A 44 -10.62 16.33 -11.83
CA ASN A 44 -9.18 16.56 -11.75
C ASN A 44 -8.75 16.94 -10.33
N ASP A 45 -9.55 17.70 -9.60
CA ASP A 45 -9.30 17.95 -8.17
C ASP A 45 -9.30 16.65 -7.39
N ASP A 46 -10.25 15.75 -7.64
CA ASP A 46 -10.36 14.45 -6.98
C ASP A 46 -9.21 13.50 -7.32
N ILE A 47 -8.74 13.47 -8.56
CA ILE A 47 -7.59 12.65 -8.97
C ILE A 47 -6.30 13.14 -8.33
N ASN A 48 -6.09 14.47 -8.30
CA ASN A 48 -4.81 15.04 -7.86
C ASN A 48 -4.70 15.22 -6.34
N VAL A 49 -5.82 15.29 -5.63
CA VAL A 49 -5.78 15.45 -4.15
C VAL A 49 -4.97 14.38 -3.45
N ARG A 50 -4.98 13.16 -3.94
CA ARG A 50 -4.23 12.03 -3.37
C ARG A 50 -2.74 12.34 -3.28
N SER A 51 -2.13 12.72 -4.38
CA SER A 51 -0.71 13.08 -4.44
C SER A 51 -0.40 14.40 -3.72
N ARG A 52 -1.31 15.38 -3.79
CA ARG A 52 -1.16 16.65 -3.06
C ARG A 52 -1.23 16.46 -1.56
N THR A 53 -2.06 15.52 -1.08
CA THR A 53 -2.10 15.13 0.32
C THR A 53 -0.77 14.55 0.78
N VAL A 54 -0.16 13.66 -0.02
CA VAL A 54 1.18 13.13 0.29
C VAL A 54 2.18 14.28 0.43
N ASN A 55 2.23 15.20 -0.53
CA ASN A 55 3.16 16.32 -0.50
C ASN A 55 2.89 17.30 0.65
N TYR A 56 1.63 17.56 0.97
CA TYR A 56 1.26 18.41 2.10
C TYR A 56 1.69 17.81 3.45
N LEU A 57 1.63 16.50 3.59
CA LEU A 57 2.06 15.80 4.80
C LEU A 57 3.58 15.61 4.86
N ALA A 58 4.22 15.38 3.70
CA ALA A 58 5.61 14.97 3.60
C ALA A 58 6.60 16.10 3.95
N GLY A 59 7.82 15.69 4.28
CA GLY A 59 8.98 16.55 4.52
C GLY A 59 10.03 15.86 5.40
N LYS A 60 11.24 16.42 5.45
CA LYS A 60 12.34 15.96 6.31
C LYS A 60 12.77 14.52 6.08
N SER A 61 12.52 13.95 4.89
CA SER A 61 12.99 12.62 4.49
C SER A 61 14.17 12.71 3.52
N LEU A 62 14.79 11.57 3.27
CA LEU A 62 15.88 11.45 2.27
C LEU A 62 15.45 11.95 0.89
N PHE A 63 14.23 11.65 0.47
CA PHE A 63 13.71 12.00 -0.85
C PHE A 63 12.98 13.34 -0.90
N ASN A 64 12.57 13.88 0.23
CA ASN A 64 11.93 15.18 0.35
C ASN A 64 12.46 15.91 1.59
N PRO A 65 13.66 16.51 1.51
CA PRO A 65 14.30 17.18 2.65
C PRO A 65 13.68 18.54 3.01
N THR A 66 12.66 18.99 2.27
CA THR A 66 12.00 20.29 2.54
C THR A 66 11.37 20.33 3.93
N GLU A 67 11.27 21.51 4.49
CA GLU A 67 10.50 21.79 5.71
C GLU A 67 9.08 22.27 5.41
N GLU A 68 8.71 22.38 4.14
CA GLU A 68 7.35 22.65 3.72
C GLU A 68 6.42 21.50 4.09
N GLY A 69 5.12 21.80 4.21
CA GLY A 69 4.12 20.83 4.64
C GLY A 69 4.19 20.55 6.15
N LEU A 70 3.81 19.34 6.55
CA LEU A 70 3.78 18.93 7.96
C LEU A 70 5.04 18.18 8.42
N GLY A 71 6.03 18.03 7.55
CA GLY A 71 7.32 17.44 7.89
C GLY A 71 7.29 15.98 8.29
N ILE A 72 6.28 15.20 7.83
CA ILE A 72 6.24 13.75 8.05
C ILE A 72 7.25 13.10 7.09
N PRO A 73 8.22 12.32 7.60
CA PRO A 73 9.35 11.84 6.80
C PRO A 73 8.98 10.64 5.93
N PHE A 74 7.99 10.79 5.05
CA PHE A 74 7.67 9.77 4.04
C PHE A 74 8.83 9.61 3.07
N GLU A 75 9.18 8.37 2.77
CA GLU A 75 10.26 8.03 1.85
C GLU A 75 9.75 7.37 0.57
N MET A 76 8.48 7.00 0.51
CA MET A 76 7.81 6.49 -0.67
C MET A 76 6.29 6.72 -0.60
N SER A 77 5.65 6.60 -1.75
CA SER A 77 4.19 6.57 -1.89
C SER A 77 3.76 5.41 -2.77
N MET A 78 2.73 4.70 -2.38
CA MET A 78 2.14 3.61 -3.15
C MET A 78 0.63 3.81 -3.25
N ALA A 79 0.10 3.79 -4.46
CA ALA A 79 -1.33 3.71 -4.70
C ALA A 79 -1.72 2.26 -5.02
N LEU A 80 -2.61 1.69 -4.24
CA LEU A 80 -3.12 0.34 -4.45
C LEU A 80 -4.44 0.40 -5.20
N HIS A 81 -4.44 -0.13 -6.41
CA HIS A 81 -5.56 -0.14 -7.33
C HIS A 81 -5.97 -1.56 -7.74
N SER A 82 -7.06 -1.66 -8.47
CA SER A 82 -7.43 -2.82 -9.27
C SER A 82 -7.66 -2.38 -10.71
N ASP A 83 -7.12 -3.14 -11.65
CA ASP A 83 -7.23 -2.89 -13.08
C ASP A 83 -8.56 -3.42 -13.66
N ALA A 84 -8.85 -3.04 -14.91
CA ALA A 84 -9.94 -3.58 -15.71
C ALA A 84 -9.38 -4.41 -16.85
N GLY A 85 -9.98 -5.55 -17.09
CA GLY A 85 -9.59 -6.49 -18.13
C GLY A 85 -10.01 -7.90 -17.77
N PHE A 86 -10.13 -8.78 -18.75
CA PHE A 86 -10.50 -10.19 -18.53
C PHE A 86 -9.79 -11.09 -19.54
N SER A 87 -9.52 -12.33 -19.13
CA SER A 87 -9.13 -13.41 -20.01
C SER A 87 -10.38 -14.18 -20.46
N LYS A 88 -10.46 -14.56 -21.73
CA LYS A 88 -11.54 -15.41 -22.25
C LYS A 88 -11.40 -16.86 -21.79
N GLU A 89 -10.18 -17.29 -21.53
CA GLU A 89 -9.81 -18.60 -21.04
C GLU A 89 -9.79 -18.69 -19.50
N ASP A 90 -10.28 -17.66 -18.81
CA ASP A 90 -10.28 -17.53 -17.36
C ASP A 90 -8.87 -17.66 -16.71
N GLU A 91 -7.85 -17.20 -17.43
CA GLU A 91 -6.49 -17.14 -16.93
C GLU A 91 -6.28 -15.95 -15.98
N ILE A 92 -5.31 -16.09 -15.07
CA ILE A 92 -4.95 -15.02 -14.15
C ILE A 92 -4.29 -13.86 -14.91
N ILE A 93 -4.87 -12.66 -14.77
CA ILE A 93 -4.30 -11.39 -15.28
C ILE A 93 -3.11 -10.96 -14.40
N GLY A 94 -3.28 -11.01 -13.08
CA GLY A 94 -2.22 -10.72 -12.12
C GLY A 94 -1.91 -9.23 -11.93
N THR A 95 -0.70 -8.94 -11.42
CA THR A 95 -0.31 -7.62 -10.93
C THR A 95 0.51 -6.82 -11.94
N LEU A 96 0.16 -5.53 -12.12
CA LEU A 96 0.86 -4.54 -12.92
C LEU A 96 1.40 -3.42 -12.02
N GLY A 97 2.64 -3.00 -12.26
CA GLY A 97 3.24 -1.81 -11.64
C GLY A 97 3.33 -0.65 -12.62
N ILE A 98 2.95 0.54 -12.18
CA ILE A 98 3.03 1.75 -12.98
C ILE A 98 3.88 2.79 -12.25
N TYR A 99 4.85 3.35 -12.94
CA TYR A 99 5.74 4.39 -12.45
C TYR A 99 5.97 5.42 -13.56
N THR A 100 6.67 6.53 -13.27
CA THR A 100 7.13 7.45 -14.32
C THR A 100 8.57 7.89 -14.10
N THR A 101 9.33 8.03 -15.18
CA THR A 101 10.68 8.60 -15.15
C THR A 101 10.78 9.89 -15.98
N ASN A 102 9.75 10.23 -16.75
CA ASN A 102 9.82 11.30 -17.77
C ASN A 102 9.24 12.65 -17.29
N PHE A 103 8.98 12.78 -15.97
CA PHE A 103 8.48 14.01 -15.39
C PHE A 103 9.61 14.80 -14.71
N ASN A 104 9.55 16.12 -14.74
CA ASN A 104 10.52 17.01 -14.09
C ASN A 104 11.99 16.67 -14.44
N ASN A 105 12.28 16.47 -15.73
CA ASN A 105 13.61 16.08 -16.23
C ASN A 105 14.17 14.79 -15.57
N GLY A 106 13.29 13.88 -15.18
CA GLY A 106 13.65 12.61 -14.54
C GLY A 106 14.11 12.74 -13.09
N ARG A 107 13.76 13.83 -12.41
CA ARG A 107 14.17 14.10 -11.03
C ARG A 107 12.98 14.31 -10.09
N LEU A 108 13.10 13.76 -8.89
CA LEU A 108 12.25 14.07 -7.74
C LEU A 108 12.67 15.42 -7.13
N HIS A 109 11.89 15.93 -6.16
CA HIS A 109 12.14 17.24 -5.55
C HIS A 109 13.54 17.36 -4.93
N ALA A 110 14.06 16.32 -4.32
CA ALA A 110 15.42 16.29 -3.76
C ALA A 110 16.53 16.12 -4.80
N GLY A 111 16.19 16.13 -6.10
CA GLY A 111 17.15 15.87 -7.17
C GLY A 111 17.46 14.38 -7.39
N THR A 112 16.86 13.49 -6.61
CA THR A 112 16.99 12.04 -6.77
C THR A 112 16.39 11.60 -8.11
N ASP A 113 17.00 10.62 -8.74
CA ASP A 113 16.53 10.06 -10.00
C ASP A 113 15.18 9.36 -9.85
N HIS A 114 14.26 9.63 -10.76
CA HIS A 114 12.95 8.98 -10.81
C HIS A 114 13.02 7.45 -11.00
N HIS A 115 14.17 6.88 -11.37
CA HIS A 115 14.37 5.43 -11.40
C HIS A 115 14.18 4.78 -10.01
N ALA A 116 14.32 5.53 -8.92
CA ALA A 116 13.92 5.07 -7.58
C ALA A 116 12.45 4.61 -7.52
N SER A 117 11.57 5.23 -8.29
CA SER A 117 10.15 4.80 -8.42
C SER A 117 10.01 3.48 -9.19
N ARG A 118 10.87 3.26 -10.20
CA ARG A 118 10.91 1.99 -10.94
C ARG A 118 11.38 0.85 -10.03
N ASP A 119 12.43 1.09 -9.26
CA ASP A 119 13.00 0.09 -8.37
C ASP A 119 12.01 -0.28 -7.25
N LEU A 120 11.30 0.70 -6.70
CA LEU A 120 10.17 0.45 -5.77
C LEU A 120 9.11 -0.46 -6.41
N SER A 121 8.69 -0.14 -7.63
CA SER A 121 7.68 -0.89 -8.37
C SER A 121 8.13 -2.34 -8.63
N ASP A 122 9.39 -2.53 -9.01
CA ASP A 122 9.99 -3.84 -9.32
C ASP A 122 10.04 -4.75 -8.07
N ILE A 123 10.49 -4.21 -6.97
CA ILE A 123 10.57 -4.94 -5.68
C ILE A 123 9.17 -5.36 -5.22
N LEU A 124 8.18 -4.45 -5.28
CA LEU A 124 6.78 -4.73 -4.90
C LEU A 124 6.19 -5.86 -5.74
N LEU A 125 6.31 -5.79 -7.07
CA LEU A 125 5.73 -6.81 -7.95
C LEU A 125 6.42 -8.16 -7.80
N THR A 126 7.72 -8.16 -7.64
CA THR A 126 8.52 -9.39 -7.47
C THR A 126 8.13 -10.11 -6.18
N GLN A 127 8.00 -9.36 -5.08
CA GLN A 127 7.60 -9.91 -3.79
C GLN A 127 6.17 -10.44 -3.80
N LEU A 128 5.22 -9.67 -4.39
CA LEU A 128 3.83 -10.09 -4.54
C LEU A 128 3.72 -11.41 -5.31
N GLN A 129 4.36 -11.48 -6.49
CA GLN A 129 4.33 -12.70 -7.29
C GLN A 129 4.89 -13.90 -6.53
N ARG A 130 6.05 -13.75 -5.88
CA ARG A 130 6.69 -14.83 -5.14
C ARG A 130 5.78 -15.38 -4.05
N ASP A 131 5.23 -14.51 -3.23
CA ASP A 131 4.46 -14.93 -2.06
C ASP A 131 3.09 -15.49 -2.45
N ILE A 132 2.41 -14.89 -3.44
CA ILE A 132 1.12 -15.38 -3.92
C ILE A 132 1.29 -16.76 -4.57
N ARG A 133 2.27 -16.94 -5.44
CA ARG A 133 2.55 -18.25 -6.07
C ARG A 133 2.82 -19.32 -5.02
N SER A 134 3.67 -19.02 -4.05
CA SER A 134 4.06 -19.99 -3.02
C SER A 134 2.91 -20.34 -2.07
N THR A 135 2.07 -19.38 -1.72
CA THR A 135 0.97 -19.60 -0.76
C THR A 135 -0.23 -20.30 -1.39
N PHE A 136 -0.59 -19.94 -2.62
CA PHE A 136 -1.83 -20.42 -3.26
C PHE A 136 -1.59 -21.49 -4.32
N ASN A 137 -0.35 -21.81 -4.62
CA ASN A 137 0.03 -22.75 -5.69
C ASN A 137 -0.65 -22.40 -7.03
N VAL A 138 -0.62 -21.11 -7.40
CA VAL A 138 -1.19 -20.58 -8.65
C VAL A 138 -0.10 -19.92 -9.47
N ASP A 139 -0.27 -19.88 -10.79
CA ASP A 139 0.64 -19.14 -11.67
C ASP A 139 0.26 -17.66 -11.72
N TRP A 140 0.52 -16.96 -10.61
CA TRP A 140 0.25 -15.52 -10.50
C TRP A 140 1.14 -14.73 -11.43
N THR A 141 0.54 -14.00 -12.36
CA THR A 141 1.25 -13.25 -13.39
C THR A 141 1.83 -11.95 -12.82
N ARG A 142 3.14 -11.80 -12.95
CA ARG A 142 3.81 -10.52 -12.80
C ARG A 142 3.86 -9.86 -14.18
N ARG A 143 3.02 -8.87 -14.40
CA ARG A 143 2.96 -8.11 -15.65
C ARG A 143 4.20 -7.21 -15.79
N SER A 144 4.43 -6.70 -16.98
CA SER A 144 5.54 -5.76 -17.21
C SER A 144 5.31 -4.42 -16.49
N LEU A 145 6.40 -3.78 -16.11
CA LEU A 145 6.37 -2.44 -15.53
C LEU A 145 6.02 -1.40 -16.61
N TRP A 146 5.05 -0.53 -16.31
CA TRP A 146 4.62 0.53 -17.21
C TRP A 146 5.18 1.88 -16.80
N ASN A 147 5.99 2.48 -17.66
CA ASN A 147 6.42 3.87 -17.51
C ASN A 147 5.32 4.78 -18.08
N ARG A 148 4.47 5.32 -17.22
CA ARG A 148 3.28 6.12 -17.58
C ARG A 148 3.11 7.31 -16.65
N ASN A 149 2.79 8.45 -17.24
CA ASN A 149 2.64 9.73 -16.56
C ASN A 149 1.23 9.89 -15.97
N TYR A 150 0.95 9.21 -14.86
CA TYR A 150 -0.25 9.41 -14.04
C TYR A 150 0.02 10.39 -12.89
N SER A 151 -1.04 10.99 -12.32
CA SER A 151 -0.86 11.94 -11.22
C SER A 151 -0.19 11.29 -9.99
N GLU A 152 -0.57 10.07 -9.66
CA GLU A 152 -0.04 9.31 -8.52
C GLU A 152 1.40 8.81 -8.73
N THR A 153 1.93 8.87 -9.95
CA THR A 153 3.31 8.49 -10.24
C THR A 153 4.25 9.68 -10.47
N ARG A 154 3.70 10.88 -10.81
CA ARG A 154 4.52 12.06 -11.12
C ARG A 154 4.49 13.16 -10.07
N LEU A 155 3.36 13.33 -9.35
CA LEU A 155 3.18 14.46 -8.45
C LEU A 155 3.78 14.26 -7.04
N PRO A 156 3.84 13.04 -6.46
CA PRO A 156 4.49 12.88 -5.18
C PRO A 156 5.95 13.32 -5.23
N ALA A 157 6.39 14.02 -4.19
CA ALA A 157 7.77 14.49 -4.03
C ALA A 157 8.76 13.36 -3.69
N VAL A 158 8.26 12.17 -3.44
CA VAL A 158 9.00 10.96 -3.08
C VAL A 158 8.81 9.87 -4.14
N PRO A 159 9.67 8.84 -4.19
CA PRO A 159 9.47 7.69 -5.07
C PRO A 159 8.06 7.13 -4.97
N SER A 160 7.41 6.93 -6.11
CA SER A 160 5.98 6.60 -6.13
C SER A 160 5.62 5.62 -7.24
N THR A 161 4.66 4.76 -6.94
CA THR A 161 4.15 3.75 -7.86
C THR A 161 2.65 3.51 -7.68
N ILE A 162 1.98 3.09 -8.75
CA ILE A 162 0.66 2.46 -8.69
C ILE A 162 0.88 0.96 -8.81
N VAL A 163 0.25 0.21 -7.92
CA VAL A 163 0.16 -1.25 -7.99
C VAL A 163 -1.27 -1.61 -8.35
N GLU A 164 -1.47 -2.02 -9.59
CA GLU A 164 -2.72 -2.64 -10.02
C GLU A 164 -2.67 -4.10 -9.59
N LEU A 165 -3.20 -4.40 -8.40
CA LEU A 165 -3.01 -5.69 -7.73
C LEU A 165 -3.55 -6.85 -8.57
N LEU A 166 -4.74 -6.68 -9.10
CA LEU A 166 -5.50 -7.70 -9.84
C LEU A 166 -6.50 -7.03 -10.78
N SER A 167 -7.12 -7.79 -11.68
CA SER A 167 -8.24 -7.28 -12.46
C SER A 167 -9.58 -7.59 -11.80
N HIS A 168 -10.34 -6.53 -11.48
CA HIS A 168 -11.68 -6.65 -10.89
C HIS A 168 -12.75 -7.14 -11.88
N GLN A 169 -12.42 -7.26 -13.17
CA GLN A 169 -13.29 -7.81 -14.21
C GLN A 169 -12.96 -9.27 -14.56
N ASN A 170 -11.87 -9.82 -14.02
CA ASN A 170 -11.41 -11.16 -14.30
C ASN A 170 -11.82 -12.14 -13.19
N PHE A 171 -12.56 -13.18 -13.53
CA PHE A 171 -13.07 -14.11 -12.53
C PHE A 171 -11.95 -14.86 -11.78
N ALA A 172 -10.92 -15.32 -12.49
CA ALA A 172 -9.79 -16.01 -11.86
C ALA A 172 -9.08 -15.15 -10.82
N ASP A 173 -8.83 -13.86 -11.13
CA ASP A 173 -8.25 -12.91 -10.19
C ASP A 173 -9.17 -12.67 -8.99
N MET A 174 -10.45 -12.42 -9.24
CA MET A 174 -11.43 -12.06 -8.21
C MET A 174 -11.75 -13.22 -7.28
N ARG A 175 -11.67 -14.45 -7.74
CA ARG A 175 -11.81 -15.64 -6.88
C ARG A 175 -10.78 -15.64 -5.76
N LEU A 176 -9.53 -15.23 -6.04
CA LEU A 176 -8.49 -15.01 -5.03
C LEU A 176 -8.73 -13.70 -4.27
N GLY A 177 -9.08 -12.63 -4.97
CA GLY A 177 -9.31 -11.31 -4.35
C GLY A 177 -10.39 -11.30 -3.25
N HIS A 178 -11.31 -12.25 -3.24
CA HIS A 178 -12.31 -12.42 -2.19
C HIS A 178 -11.81 -13.27 -1.00
N ASP A 179 -10.73 -14.03 -1.16
CA ASP A 179 -10.16 -14.86 -0.10
C ASP A 179 -9.45 -13.97 0.97
N PRO A 180 -9.85 -14.05 2.26
CA PRO A 180 -9.14 -13.35 3.34
C PRO A 180 -7.66 -13.71 3.45
N ASN A 181 -7.28 -14.96 3.17
CA ASN A 181 -5.89 -15.38 3.20
C ASN A 181 -5.08 -14.72 2.08
N PHE A 182 -5.68 -14.51 0.90
CA PHE A 182 -5.05 -13.75 -0.17
C PHE A 182 -4.78 -12.31 0.27
N LYS A 183 -5.76 -11.67 0.90
CA LYS A 183 -5.59 -10.29 1.41
C LYS A 183 -4.48 -10.20 2.46
N PHE A 184 -4.39 -11.16 3.36
CA PHE A 184 -3.31 -11.23 4.33
C PHE A 184 -1.94 -11.42 3.65
N THR A 185 -1.84 -12.38 2.71
CA THR A 185 -0.62 -12.65 1.95
C THR A 185 -0.15 -11.43 1.18
N VAL A 186 -1.07 -10.74 0.49
CA VAL A 186 -0.79 -9.49 -0.23
C VAL A 186 -0.29 -8.40 0.72
N GLY A 187 -0.99 -8.17 1.84
CA GLY A 187 -0.59 -7.17 2.83
C GLY A 187 0.80 -7.45 3.38
N ARG A 188 1.10 -8.71 3.69
CA ARG A 188 2.42 -9.13 4.17
C ARG A 188 3.50 -9.01 3.09
N ALA A 189 3.21 -9.37 1.85
CA ALA A 189 4.14 -9.22 0.73
C ALA A 189 4.49 -7.74 0.47
N LEU A 190 3.49 -6.85 0.48
CA LEU A 190 3.69 -5.42 0.38
C LEU A 190 4.56 -4.88 1.53
N TYR A 191 4.28 -5.29 2.77
CA TYR A 191 5.09 -4.93 3.93
C TYR A 191 6.56 -5.34 3.76
N LYS A 192 6.82 -6.59 3.37
CA LYS A 192 8.19 -7.09 3.12
C LYS A 192 8.90 -6.29 2.03
N ALA A 193 8.22 -6.03 0.93
CA ALA A 193 8.77 -5.26 -0.19
C ALA A 193 9.09 -3.80 0.18
N ILE A 194 8.19 -3.14 0.91
CA ILE A 194 8.41 -1.77 1.40
C ILE A 194 9.61 -1.74 2.35
N LEU A 195 9.66 -2.66 3.30
CA LEU A 195 10.78 -2.77 4.25
C LEU A 195 12.11 -2.99 3.52
N GLN A 196 12.14 -3.92 2.56
CA GLN A 196 13.32 -4.17 1.72
C GLN A 196 13.74 -2.91 0.95
N TYR A 197 12.79 -2.24 0.30
CA TYR A 197 13.06 -1.02 -0.44
C TYR A 197 13.66 0.07 0.46
N ILE A 198 13.00 0.41 1.57
CA ILE A 198 13.46 1.45 2.50
C ILE A 198 14.85 1.10 3.07
N CYS A 199 15.06 -0.11 3.55
CA CYS A 199 16.36 -0.54 4.07
C CYS A 199 17.46 -0.43 3.01
N SER A 200 17.18 -0.79 1.75
CA SER A 200 18.14 -0.67 0.66
C SER A 200 18.56 0.78 0.38
N GLN A 201 17.62 1.74 0.48
CA GLN A 201 17.92 3.16 0.30
C GLN A 201 18.84 3.71 1.40
N HIS A 202 18.82 3.10 2.57
CA HIS A 202 19.67 3.46 3.71
C HIS A 202 20.91 2.56 3.85
N GLY A 203 21.17 1.65 2.92
CA GLY A 203 22.28 0.71 2.98
C GLY A 203 22.22 -0.21 4.22
N ARG A 204 21.04 -0.61 4.65
CA ARG A 204 20.79 -1.45 5.83
C ARG A 204 20.22 -2.80 5.44
N ASP A 205 20.56 -3.81 6.21
CA ASP A 205 19.85 -5.08 6.17
C ASP A 205 18.44 -4.92 6.72
N TYR A 206 17.50 -5.71 6.19
CA TYR A 206 16.15 -5.74 6.69
C TYR A 206 15.87 -7.02 7.48
N VAL A 207 15.03 -6.89 8.50
CA VAL A 207 14.52 -8.01 9.30
C VAL A 207 13.01 -7.88 9.36
N VAL A 208 12.31 -8.89 8.86
CA VAL A 208 10.85 -8.89 8.81
C VAL A 208 10.28 -9.27 10.18
N GLN A 209 9.21 -8.59 10.57
CA GLN A 209 8.49 -8.92 11.80
C GLN A 209 7.95 -10.36 11.75
N PRO A 210 8.07 -11.13 12.82
CA PRO A 210 7.48 -12.46 12.91
C PRO A 210 5.98 -12.49 12.64
N LEU A 211 5.48 -13.66 12.29
CA LEU A 211 4.04 -13.89 12.21
C LEU A 211 3.40 -13.75 13.60
N PRO A 212 2.09 -13.46 13.67
CA PRO A 212 1.36 -13.49 14.93
C PRO A 212 1.52 -14.85 15.63
N VAL A 213 1.53 -14.85 16.94
CA VAL A 213 1.55 -16.10 17.71
C VAL A 213 0.28 -16.90 17.47
N SER A 214 0.39 -18.20 17.49
CA SER A 214 -0.76 -19.12 17.51
C SER A 214 -0.98 -19.71 18.88
N HIS A 215 -2.08 -20.46 19.05
CA HIS A 215 -2.42 -21.20 20.28
C HIS A 215 -2.37 -20.33 21.55
N PHE A 216 -2.68 -19.03 21.41
CA PHE A 216 -2.73 -18.15 22.56
C PHE A 216 -3.87 -18.58 23.51
N ALA A 217 -3.51 -18.88 24.75
CA ALA A 217 -4.47 -19.28 25.78
C ALA A 217 -4.17 -18.59 27.11
N ILE A 218 -5.23 -18.34 27.87
CA ILE A 218 -5.21 -17.78 29.22
C ILE A 218 -5.88 -18.78 30.17
N ARG A 219 -5.22 -19.11 31.27
CA ARG A 219 -5.76 -19.97 32.33
C ARG A 219 -5.58 -19.30 33.69
N PHE A 220 -6.38 -19.69 34.66
CA PHE A 220 -6.07 -19.36 36.04
C PHE A 220 -4.85 -20.14 36.50
N GLY A 221 -3.92 -19.44 37.11
CA GLY A 221 -2.71 -20.05 37.65
C GLY A 221 -2.98 -20.79 38.95
N GLN A 222 -2.05 -21.63 39.35
CA GLN A 222 -2.16 -22.39 40.61
C GLN A 222 -2.14 -21.50 41.86
N LYS A 223 -1.48 -20.35 41.79
CA LYS A 223 -1.49 -19.35 42.87
C LYS A 223 -2.71 -18.44 42.75
N LYS A 224 -3.30 -18.07 43.90
CA LYS A 224 -4.42 -17.14 43.97
C LYS A 224 -4.04 -15.81 43.24
N ASN A 225 -4.94 -15.29 42.43
CA ASN A 225 -4.78 -14.04 41.66
C ASN A 225 -3.66 -14.07 40.62
N THR A 226 -3.35 -15.24 40.08
CA THR A 226 -2.38 -15.37 38.96
C THR A 226 -3.09 -15.89 37.71
N LEU A 227 -2.59 -15.44 36.55
CA LEU A 227 -2.97 -15.96 35.24
C LEU A 227 -1.72 -16.59 34.59
N GLU A 228 -1.93 -17.69 33.93
CA GLU A 228 -0.95 -18.33 33.08
C GLU A 228 -1.31 -18.05 31.62
N LEU A 229 -0.30 -17.55 30.87
CA LEU A 229 -0.41 -17.32 29.44
C LEU A 229 0.43 -18.37 28.72
N SER A 230 -0.10 -18.92 27.66
CA SER A 230 0.65 -19.81 26.77
C SER A 230 0.39 -19.43 25.31
N TRP A 231 1.38 -19.59 24.47
CA TRP A 231 1.32 -19.36 23.03
C TRP A 231 2.40 -20.16 22.31
N GLN A 232 2.27 -20.23 20.99
CA GLN A 232 3.27 -20.78 20.10
C GLN A 232 3.78 -19.69 19.17
N GLY A 233 5.08 -19.55 19.03
CA GLY A 233 5.71 -18.69 18.01
C GLY A 233 5.59 -19.33 16.63
N GLU A 234 5.26 -18.54 15.63
CA GLU A 234 5.13 -19.01 14.26
C GLU A 234 6.32 -18.60 13.41
N GLU A 235 6.87 -19.54 12.65
CA GLU A 235 7.88 -19.27 11.63
C GLU A 235 7.20 -18.93 10.30
N ASP A 236 7.77 -17.96 9.56
CA ASP A 236 7.33 -17.66 8.20
C ASP A 236 8.19 -18.47 7.22
N PRO A 237 7.62 -19.47 6.52
CA PRO A 237 8.39 -20.30 5.58
C PRO A 237 8.86 -19.50 4.36
N LEU A 238 8.26 -18.35 4.07
CA LEU A 238 8.60 -17.47 2.96
C LEU A 238 9.60 -16.37 3.35
N GLU A 239 9.94 -16.26 4.65
CA GLU A 239 10.79 -15.17 5.14
C GLU A 239 11.69 -15.63 6.30
N PRO A 240 12.92 -16.09 5.99
CA PRO A 240 13.83 -16.62 7.00
C PRO A 240 14.25 -15.63 8.09
N THR A 241 14.12 -14.32 7.84
CA THR A 241 14.47 -13.29 8.84
C THR A 241 13.39 -13.11 9.90
N ALA A 242 12.16 -13.57 9.64
CA ALA A 242 10.97 -13.37 10.48
C ALA A 242 10.89 -14.37 11.65
N LYS A 243 11.99 -14.53 12.40
CA LYS A 243 12.03 -15.46 13.56
C LYS A 243 11.68 -14.74 14.84
N PRO A 244 10.67 -15.21 15.62
CA PRO A 244 10.37 -14.63 16.92
C PRO A 244 11.54 -14.87 17.89
N ARG A 245 12.04 -13.80 18.50
CA ARG A 245 13.11 -13.85 19.49
C ARG A 245 12.65 -13.43 20.87
N GLU A 246 11.67 -12.54 20.90
CA GLU A 246 11.12 -11.94 22.11
C GLU A 246 9.62 -11.77 21.98
N TYR A 247 8.91 -11.73 23.09
CA TYR A 247 7.47 -11.50 23.16
C TYR A 247 7.18 -10.41 24.17
N ILE A 248 6.31 -9.49 23.79
CA ILE A 248 5.85 -8.41 24.66
C ILE A 248 4.41 -8.68 25.02
N VAL A 249 4.12 -8.74 26.32
CA VAL A 249 2.75 -8.92 26.83
C VAL A 249 2.19 -7.55 27.21
N TYR A 250 1.11 -7.16 26.54
CA TYR A 250 0.38 -5.94 26.87
C TYR A 250 -0.82 -6.26 27.73
N THR A 251 -0.89 -5.66 28.90
CA THR A 251 -2.05 -5.74 29.80
C THR A 251 -2.74 -4.38 29.84
N PRO A 252 -3.89 -4.19 29.18
CA PRO A 252 -4.58 -2.91 29.23
C PRO A 252 -5.09 -2.65 30.66
N VAL A 253 -4.82 -1.45 31.17
CA VAL A 253 -5.26 -1.03 32.51
C VAL A 253 -6.68 -0.46 32.53
N SER A 254 -7.30 -0.22 31.37
CA SER A 254 -8.71 0.17 31.27
C SER A 254 -9.31 -0.21 29.91
N TYR A 255 -10.62 -0.47 29.88
CA TYR A 255 -11.38 -0.76 28.66
C TYR A 255 -11.47 0.42 27.66
N THR A 256 -11.09 1.62 28.08
CA THR A 256 -11.17 2.83 27.23
C THR A 256 -10.08 2.92 26.16
N HIS A 257 -9.11 2.03 26.17
CA HIS A 257 -7.98 2.02 25.22
C HIS A 257 -8.13 0.97 24.11
N LEU A 258 -9.26 0.28 24.04
CA LEU A 258 -9.59 -0.71 23.01
C LEU A 258 -10.64 -0.16 22.01
N ARG A 259 -10.40 1.04 21.46
CA ARG A 259 -11.20 1.57 20.34
C ARG A 259 -10.35 1.74 19.10
#